data_087f06dd2223273567706e4cff6309d0
#
_entry.id   087f06dd2223273567706e4cff6309d0
#
_cell.length_a   1.000
_cell.length_b   1.000
_cell.length_c   1.000
_cell.angle_alpha   90.00
_cell.angle_beta   90.00
_cell.angle_gamma   90.00
#
_symmetry.space_group_name_H-M   'P 1'
#
loop_
_entity.id
_entity.type
_entity.pdbx_description
1 polymer ?
#
loop_
_entity_poly.entity_id
_entity_poly.type
_entity_poly.pdbx_seq_one_letter_code
_entity_poly.pdbx_strand_id
1 'polypeptide(L)'
;MNTRRLATTGVALVAALSLGLTGCGTKTDADAPAGSGTGVATSAPADARAELTAAAQKLNEQSVKMKLKSAVIDGSGVMDPSTKTGDMTMKMGSQGTFRILMLGNDAYLKITGMAGMPKKWLHMDATKLGESGNLNLMPEGDPGGAKQMIESVVDVRKTGEGAFAGTLDYTRTKADDKAIQALGDKAKAVPFTAKVDDQGRLVEFAIDTSVLHPSLGTMTTTYSDFGAPVSVRKPAASETQEAPEELIKAMGS
;
A
#
# COMPACT_ATOMS: atom_id res chain seq x y z
N MET A 1 -46.33 -14.04 -44.23
CA MET A 1 -47.62 -13.37 -43.96
C MET A 1 -47.33 -12.29 -42.95
N ASN A 2 -47.41 -11.07 -43.46
CA ASN A 2 -48.10 -9.91 -42.94
C ASN A 2 -47.52 -9.37 -41.60
N THR A 3 -47.03 -8.26 -41.62
CA THR A 3 -47.25 -6.85 -42.00
C THR A 3 -47.25 -5.94 -40.78
N ARG A 4 -46.43 -4.91 -40.88
CA ARG A 4 -46.74 -3.45 -40.74
C ARG A 4 -46.69 -2.87 -39.34
N ARG A 5 -45.75 -1.91 -39.16
CA ARG A 5 -45.89 -0.42 -39.26
C ARG A 5 -46.41 0.18 -37.95
N LEU A 6 -46.03 1.32 -37.46
CA LEU A 6 -45.45 2.62 -37.80
C LEU A 6 -45.22 3.35 -36.47
N ALA A 7 -44.11 4.02 -36.25
CA ALA A 7 -43.89 5.46 -36.25
C ALA A 7 -44.74 6.29 -35.25
N THR A 8 -44.10 7.12 -34.45
CA THR A 8 -44.22 8.58 -34.41
C THR A 8 -43.47 9.13 -33.18
N THR A 9 -42.46 9.89 -33.44
CA THR A 9 -42.26 11.35 -33.23
C THR A 9 -42.85 11.96 -31.94
N GLY A 10 -41.97 12.57 -31.16
CA GLY A 10 -42.33 13.49 -30.09
C GLY A 10 -41.12 14.27 -29.59
N VAL A 11 -40.85 15.40 -30.26
CA VAL A 11 -39.97 16.49 -29.83
C VAL A 11 -40.68 17.28 -28.75
N ALA A 12 -40.00 17.54 -27.63
CA ALA A 12 -40.41 18.64 -26.76
C ALA A 12 -39.16 19.31 -26.17
N LEU A 13 -38.89 20.45 -26.75
CA LEU A 13 -38.04 21.52 -26.23
C LEU A 13 -38.74 22.19 -25.04
N VAL A 14 -38.06 22.35 -23.93
CA VAL A 14 -38.43 23.37 -22.93
C VAL A 14 -37.16 24.10 -22.50
N ALA A 15 -37.08 25.32 -22.97
CA ALA A 15 -36.22 26.37 -22.47
C ALA A 15 -36.85 26.97 -21.22
N ALA A 16 -36.11 27.15 -20.16
CA ALA A 16 -36.50 28.01 -19.06
C ALA A 16 -35.37 28.96 -18.71
N LEU A 17 -35.57 30.18 -19.10
CA LEU A 17 -34.88 31.38 -18.64
C LEU A 17 -35.21 31.62 -17.16
N SER A 18 -34.27 32.05 -16.38
CA SER A 18 -34.54 32.88 -15.22
C SER A 18 -33.48 33.95 -15.08
N LEU A 19 -33.97 35.13 -15.36
CA LEU A 19 -33.35 36.42 -15.10
C LEU A 19 -33.42 36.77 -13.61
N GLY A 20 -32.39 37.47 -13.15
CA GLY A 20 -32.61 38.67 -12.38
C GLY A 20 -32.01 38.61 -10.97
N LEU A 21 -31.11 39.47 -10.62
CA LEU A 21 -31.44 40.81 -10.11
C LEU A 21 -30.18 41.65 -9.89
N THR A 22 -30.27 42.80 -10.39
CA THR A 22 -29.42 43.96 -10.24
C THR A 22 -29.27 44.43 -8.79
N GLY A 23 -28.03 44.74 -8.40
CA GLY A 23 -27.71 45.56 -7.24
C GLY A 23 -26.61 46.55 -7.60
N CYS A 24 -26.96 47.80 -7.86
CA CYS A 24 -26.06 48.93 -8.05
C CYS A 24 -25.36 49.33 -6.75
N GLY A 25 -24.09 49.67 -6.83
CA GLY A 25 -23.37 50.35 -5.75
C GLY A 25 -21.92 50.70 -6.10
N THR A 26 -21.77 51.90 -6.70
CA THR A 26 -20.65 52.86 -6.68
C THR A 26 -19.18 52.43 -6.83
N LYS A 27 -18.58 53.09 -7.80
CA LYS A 27 -17.18 53.21 -8.24
C LYS A 27 -16.16 53.40 -7.11
N THR A 28 -15.02 52.76 -7.24
CA THR A 28 -13.70 53.42 -7.16
C THR A 28 -12.65 52.56 -7.89
N ASP A 29 -11.84 53.21 -8.71
CA ASP A 29 -10.76 52.69 -9.54
C ASP A 29 -9.61 52.18 -8.66
N ALA A 30 -9.04 51.02 -9.00
CA ALA A 30 -7.60 50.75 -8.86
C ALA A 30 -7.24 49.46 -9.64
N ASP A 31 -6.37 49.63 -10.63
CA ASP A 31 -5.68 48.58 -11.38
C ASP A 31 -5.00 47.56 -10.46
N ALA A 32 -5.24 46.27 -10.72
CA ALA A 32 -4.31 45.20 -10.32
C ALA A 32 -4.44 44.05 -11.33
N PRO A 33 -3.29 43.46 -11.78
CA PRO A 33 -3.28 42.47 -12.83
C PRO A 33 -3.88 41.13 -12.36
N ALA A 34 -4.69 40.55 -13.22
CA ALA A 34 -5.27 39.23 -13.06
C ALA A 34 -4.16 38.16 -12.98
N GLY A 35 -3.82 37.75 -11.77
CA GLY A 35 -3.06 36.55 -11.52
C GLY A 35 -3.93 35.35 -11.80
N SER A 36 -3.63 34.62 -12.90
CA SER A 36 -4.20 33.29 -13.17
C SER A 36 -3.71 32.32 -12.10
N GLY A 37 -4.41 32.29 -10.97
CA GLY A 37 -4.27 31.23 -10.01
C GLY A 37 -4.81 29.94 -10.63
N THR A 38 -3.94 29.05 -11.10
CA THR A 38 -4.24 27.65 -11.32
C THR A 38 -4.67 27.07 -9.97
N GLY A 39 -5.95 27.13 -9.68
CA GLY A 39 -6.53 26.43 -8.53
C GLY A 39 -6.31 24.94 -8.74
N VAL A 40 -5.37 24.36 -8.00
CA VAL A 40 -5.30 22.92 -7.85
C VAL A 40 -6.64 22.50 -7.23
N ALA A 41 -7.47 21.84 -8.01
CA ALA A 41 -8.75 21.30 -7.53
C ALA A 41 -8.42 20.28 -6.44
N THR A 42 -8.58 20.67 -5.19
CA THR A 42 -8.45 19.76 -4.05
C THR A 42 -9.66 18.83 -4.10
N SER A 43 -9.46 17.59 -4.59
CA SER A 43 -10.50 16.55 -4.55
C SER A 43 -10.98 16.35 -3.12
N ALA A 44 -12.27 16.03 -2.95
CA ALA A 44 -12.82 15.73 -1.64
C ALA A 44 -12.04 14.58 -0.99
N PRO A 45 -11.86 14.57 0.35
CA PRO A 45 -11.14 13.48 1.05
C PRO A 45 -11.67 12.08 0.75
N ALA A 46 -12.97 11.92 0.52
CA ALA A 46 -13.58 10.65 0.14
C ALA A 46 -13.07 10.13 -1.21
N ASP A 47 -12.91 11.03 -2.21
CA ASP A 47 -12.40 10.67 -3.54
C ASP A 47 -10.91 10.27 -3.45
N ALA A 48 -10.12 10.99 -2.66
CA ALA A 48 -8.71 10.68 -2.44
C ALA A 48 -8.53 9.29 -1.80
N ARG A 49 -9.37 8.95 -0.81
CA ARG A 49 -9.36 7.63 -0.19
C ARG A 49 -9.73 6.53 -1.18
N ALA A 50 -10.81 6.73 -1.96
CA ALA A 50 -11.25 5.73 -2.94
C ALA A 50 -10.18 5.46 -3.99
N GLU A 51 -9.52 6.50 -4.50
CA GLU A 51 -8.45 6.39 -5.49
C GLU A 51 -7.21 5.68 -4.91
N LEU A 52 -6.76 6.05 -3.71
CA LEU A 52 -5.64 5.37 -3.05
C LEU A 52 -5.98 3.90 -2.75
N THR A 53 -7.21 3.60 -2.34
CA THR A 53 -7.68 2.23 -2.12
C THR A 53 -7.63 1.41 -3.39
N ALA A 54 -8.15 1.93 -4.49
CA ALA A 54 -8.11 1.25 -5.80
C ALA A 54 -6.67 1.03 -6.27
N ALA A 55 -5.78 2.00 -6.07
CA ALA A 55 -4.37 1.88 -6.43
C ALA A 55 -3.65 0.79 -5.60
N ALA A 56 -3.93 0.70 -4.31
CA ALA A 56 -3.37 -0.31 -3.43
C ALA A 56 -3.90 -1.72 -3.77
N GLN A 57 -5.19 -1.87 -4.10
CA GLN A 57 -5.77 -3.16 -4.49
C GLN A 57 -5.10 -3.78 -5.72
N LYS A 58 -4.57 -2.96 -6.64
CA LYS A 58 -3.83 -3.45 -7.81
C LYS A 58 -2.54 -4.20 -7.45
N LEU A 59 -2.00 -4.03 -6.24
CA LEU A 59 -0.89 -4.86 -5.74
C LEU A 59 -1.28 -6.33 -5.55
N ASN A 60 -2.59 -6.63 -5.44
CA ASN A 60 -3.11 -7.99 -5.31
C ASN A 60 -3.49 -8.63 -6.65
N GLU A 61 -3.47 -7.86 -7.76
CA GLU A 61 -3.96 -8.33 -9.06
C GLU A 61 -2.86 -8.87 -9.97
N GLN A 62 -1.62 -8.48 -9.76
CA GLN A 62 -0.50 -8.85 -10.62
C GLN A 62 0.82 -8.92 -9.85
N SER A 63 1.80 -9.57 -10.48
CA SER A 63 3.15 -9.62 -9.93
C SER A 63 3.76 -8.21 -9.83
N VAL A 64 4.61 -8.02 -8.85
CA VAL A 64 5.26 -6.75 -8.59
C VAL A 64 6.65 -6.94 -7.99
N LYS A 65 7.56 -6.07 -8.37
CA LYS A 65 8.83 -5.89 -7.68
C LYS A 65 8.72 -4.78 -6.68
N MET A 66 9.19 -5.03 -5.46
CA MET A 66 9.18 -4.04 -4.39
C MET A 66 10.58 -3.77 -3.86
N LYS A 67 10.80 -2.54 -3.41
CA LYS A 67 11.97 -2.14 -2.64
C LYS A 67 11.50 -1.40 -1.40
N LEU A 68 12.01 -1.79 -0.25
CA LEU A 68 11.76 -1.17 1.04
C LEU A 68 13.05 -0.52 1.53
N LYS A 69 13.01 0.74 1.90
CA LYS A 69 14.16 1.47 2.42
C LYS A 69 13.79 2.31 3.63
N SER A 70 14.56 2.17 4.69
CA SER A 70 14.54 3.04 5.87
C SER A 70 15.95 3.23 6.41
N ALA A 71 16.09 3.94 7.52
CA ALA A 71 17.37 4.08 8.21
C ALA A 71 17.95 2.73 8.72
N VAL A 72 17.08 1.76 9.00
CA VAL A 72 17.44 0.48 9.64
C VAL A 72 17.16 -0.75 8.78
N ILE A 73 16.38 -0.62 7.71
CA ILE A 73 16.00 -1.72 6.82
C ILE A 73 16.29 -1.34 5.37
N ASP A 74 16.94 -2.23 4.64
CA ASP A 74 17.08 -2.19 3.17
C ASP A 74 16.57 -3.52 2.63
N GLY A 75 15.42 -3.49 1.95
CA GLY A 75 14.73 -4.66 1.45
C GLY A 75 14.46 -4.58 -0.04
N SER A 76 14.45 -5.73 -0.70
CA SER A 76 13.99 -5.82 -2.09
C SER A 76 13.48 -7.22 -2.38
N GLY A 77 12.52 -7.32 -3.29
CA GLY A 77 11.99 -8.59 -3.70
C GLY A 77 10.99 -8.49 -4.82
N VAL A 78 10.45 -9.65 -5.17
CA VAL A 78 9.38 -9.82 -6.13
C VAL A 78 8.28 -10.68 -5.52
N MET A 79 7.04 -10.44 -5.88
CA MET A 79 5.93 -11.29 -5.49
C MET A 79 4.92 -11.39 -6.62
N ASP A 80 4.25 -12.54 -6.70
CA ASP A 80 3.11 -12.80 -7.55
C ASP A 80 1.97 -13.34 -6.69
N PRO A 81 0.97 -12.51 -6.40
CA PRO A 81 -0.18 -12.88 -5.59
C PRO A 81 -0.99 -14.02 -6.19
N SER A 82 -1.07 -14.10 -7.53
CA SER A 82 -1.88 -15.09 -8.24
C SER A 82 -1.37 -16.51 -8.07
N THR A 83 -0.05 -16.66 -8.00
CA THR A 83 0.63 -17.95 -7.80
C THR A 83 1.10 -18.17 -6.37
N LYS A 84 0.90 -17.20 -5.47
CA LYS A 84 1.46 -17.16 -4.10
C LYS A 84 2.97 -17.41 -4.13
N THR A 85 3.67 -16.77 -5.06
CA THR A 85 5.12 -16.92 -5.24
C THR A 85 5.83 -15.61 -4.89
N GLY A 86 6.92 -15.70 -4.15
CA GLY A 86 7.70 -14.50 -3.80
C GLY A 86 9.11 -14.80 -3.36
N ASP A 87 9.99 -13.83 -3.53
CA ASP A 87 11.38 -13.84 -3.04
C ASP A 87 11.69 -12.45 -2.50
N MET A 88 11.83 -12.34 -1.19
CA MET A 88 12.12 -11.09 -0.49
C MET A 88 13.42 -11.21 0.28
N THR A 89 14.29 -10.24 0.13
CA THR A 89 15.52 -10.10 0.94
C THR A 89 15.46 -8.80 1.70
N MET A 90 15.71 -8.85 3.01
CA MET A 90 15.76 -7.69 3.91
C MET A 90 17.06 -7.70 4.70
N LYS A 91 17.79 -6.60 4.64
CA LYS A 91 18.98 -6.35 5.47
C LYS A 91 18.56 -5.45 6.64
N MET A 92 18.82 -5.89 7.85
CA MET A 92 18.40 -5.20 9.07
C MET A 92 19.65 -4.77 9.88
N GLY A 93 20.42 -3.85 9.32
CA GLY A 93 21.64 -3.31 9.96
C GLY A 93 22.56 -4.42 10.49
N SER A 94 22.87 -4.39 11.79
CA SER A 94 23.70 -5.41 12.48
C SER A 94 22.94 -6.71 12.81
N GLN A 95 21.61 -6.74 12.63
CA GLN A 95 20.81 -7.94 12.90
C GLN A 95 20.87 -8.98 11.79
N GLY A 96 21.57 -8.69 10.70
CA GLY A 96 21.79 -9.63 9.61
C GLY A 96 20.87 -9.44 8.42
N THR A 97 20.84 -10.47 7.58
CA THR A 97 20.02 -10.50 6.36
C THR A 97 19.02 -11.64 6.45
N PHE A 98 17.78 -11.33 6.17
CA PHE A 98 16.65 -12.25 6.11
C PHE A 98 16.24 -12.41 4.65
N ARG A 99 16.19 -13.64 4.15
CA ARG A 99 15.63 -13.95 2.84
C ARG A 99 14.48 -14.91 3.00
N ILE A 100 13.33 -14.57 2.44
CA ILE A 100 12.11 -15.35 2.54
C ILE A 100 11.68 -15.69 1.11
N LEU A 101 11.46 -16.99 0.86
CA LEU A 101 10.86 -17.48 -0.37
C LEU A 101 9.46 -18.00 -0.04
N MET A 102 8.51 -17.66 -0.90
CA MET A 102 7.14 -18.19 -0.87
C MET A 102 6.89 -19.00 -2.12
N LEU A 103 6.35 -20.20 -1.98
CA LEU A 103 6.03 -21.14 -3.07
C LEU A 103 4.70 -21.82 -2.74
N GLY A 104 3.58 -21.17 -3.07
CA GLY A 104 2.27 -21.60 -2.62
C GLY A 104 2.12 -21.49 -1.10
N ASN A 105 1.92 -22.63 -0.44
CA ASN A 105 1.83 -22.69 1.03
C ASN A 105 3.17 -22.99 1.71
N ASP A 106 4.25 -23.19 0.96
CA ASP A 106 5.59 -23.42 1.51
C ASP A 106 6.32 -22.09 1.68
N ALA A 107 6.82 -21.80 2.86
CA ALA A 107 7.73 -20.69 3.14
C ALA A 107 9.12 -21.21 3.51
N TYR A 108 10.15 -20.53 3.02
CA TYR A 108 11.55 -20.82 3.28
C TYR A 108 12.24 -19.57 3.80
N LEU A 109 12.73 -19.60 5.03
CA LEU A 109 13.46 -18.51 5.65
C LEU A 109 14.94 -18.84 5.76
N LYS A 110 15.79 -17.95 5.30
CA LYS A 110 17.24 -18.00 5.52
C LYS A 110 17.71 -16.75 6.24
N ILE A 111 18.38 -16.95 7.36
CA ILE A 111 18.93 -15.86 8.16
C ILE A 111 20.45 -15.96 8.08
N THR A 112 21.11 -14.86 7.72
CA THR A 112 22.57 -14.78 7.63
C THR A 112 23.09 -13.56 8.40
N GLY A 113 24.29 -13.64 8.94
CA GLY A 113 24.89 -12.53 9.71
C GLY A 113 24.45 -12.47 11.18
N MET A 114 23.63 -13.40 11.65
CA MET A 114 23.20 -13.52 13.04
C MET A 114 23.82 -14.78 13.67
N ALA A 115 24.50 -14.61 14.79
CA ALA A 115 25.10 -15.73 15.52
C ALA A 115 24.03 -16.68 16.07
N GLY A 116 24.31 -17.99 16.06
CA GLY A 116 23.39 -19.01 16.58
C GLY A 116 22.27 -19.43 15.62
N MET A 117 22.08 -18.73 14.49
CA MET A 117 21.05 -19.11 13.51
C MET A 117 21.55 -20.24 12.61
N PRO A 118 20.64 -21.17 12.21
CA PRO A 118 20.96 -22.23 11.27
C PRO A 118 21.44 -21.67 9.93
N LYS A 119 22.45 -22.31 9.33
CA LYS A 119 22.95 -21.94 7.99
C LYS A 119 22.05 -22.45 6.86
N LYS A 120 21.17 -23.39 7.15
CA LYS A 120 20.19 -23.95 6.22
C LYS A 120 18.97 -23.07 6.08
N TRP A 121 18.23 -23.28 5.02
CA TRP A 121 16.88 -22.75 4.89
C TRP A 121 15.95 -23.41 5.92
N LEU A 122 15.15 -22.61 6.57
CA LEU A 122 14.11 -23.05 7.48
C LEU A 122 12.80 -23.14 6.70
N HIS A 123 12.32 -24.36 6.50
CA HIS A 123 11.03 -24.62 5.85
C HIS A 123 9.90 -24.55 6.87
N MET A 124 8.81 -23.98 6.48
CA MET A 124 7.59 -23.89 7.29
C MET A 124 6.36 -23.83 6.39
N ASP A 125 5.24 -24.31 6.89
CA ASP A 125 3.94 -24.14 6.28
C ASP A 125 3.45 -22.71 6.56
N ALA A 126 3.30 -21.92 5.49
CA ALA A 126 2.89 -20.52 5.59
C ALA A 126 1.48 -20.36 6.19
N THR A 127 0.61 -21.37 6.09
CA THR A 127 -0.73 -21.35 6.70
C THR A 127 -0.69 -21.37 8.23
N LYS A 128 0.44 -21.82 8.82
CA LYS A 128 0.66 -21.85 10.28
C LYS A 128 1.20 -20.53 10.84
N LEU A 129 1.57 -19.57 9.97
CA LEU A 129 2.11 -18.28 10.41
C LEU A 129 1.03 -17.31 10.91
N GLY A 130 -0.25 -17.67 10.77
CA GLY A 130 -1.37 -16.81 11.14
C GLY A 130 -1.54 -15.59 10.22
N GLU A 131 -2.71 -14.98 10.24
CA GLU A 131 -3.00 -13.80 9.39
C GLU A 131 -2.21 -12.55 9.80
N SER A 132 -1.83 -12.45 11.07
CA SER A 132 -1.13 -11.30 11.65
C SER A 132 0.37 -11.54 11.87
N GLY A 133 0.89 -12.72 11.48
CA GLY A 133 2.30 -13.06 11.67
C GLY A 133 3.24 -12.11 10.92
N ASN A 134 4.30 -11.66 11.59
CA ASN A 134 5.27 -10.71 11.04
C ASN A 134 6.00 -11.21 9.78
N LEU A 135 5.94 -12.50 9.47
CA LEU A 135 6.52 -13.11 8.27
C LEU A 135 5.47 -13.60 7.26
N ASN A 136 4.20 -13.35 7.51
CA ASN A 136 3.18 -13.61 6.50
C ASN A 136 3.22 -12.52 5.43
N LEU A 137 4.07 -12.72 4.42
CA LEU A 137 4.25 -11.77 3.31
C LEU A 137 3.05 -11.73 2.36
N MET A 138 2.18 -12.74 2.43
CA MET A 138 1.02 -12.89 1.56
C MET A 138 -0.17 -13.42 2.37
N PRO A 139 -0.77 -12.59 3.25
CA PRO A 139 -1.97 -12.98 3.99
C PRO A 139 -3.09 -13.43 3.03
N GLU A 140 -3.89 -14.39 3.47
CA GLU A 140 -5.01 -14.85 2.65
C GLU A 140 -6.00 -13.70 2.44
N GLY A 141 -6.33 -13.45 1.16
CA GLY A 141 -7.20 -12.33 0.76
C GLY A 141 -6.55 -10.94 0.72
N ASP A 142 -5.26 -10.83 1.12
CA ASP A 142 -4.51 -9.57 1.02
C ASP A 142 -3.01 -9.80 0.77
N PRO A 143 -2.63 -10.52 -0.28
CA PRO A 143 -1.24 -10.93 -0.52
C PRO A 143 -0.26 -9.77 -0.71
N GLY A 144 -0.73 -8.58 -1.04
CA GLY A 144 0.09 -7.36 -1.13
C GLY A 144 0.04 -6.47 0.11
N GLY A 145 -0.68 -6.86 1.18
CA GLY A 145 -0.87 -6.03 2.36
C GLY A 145 -1.68 -4.75 2.13
N ALA A 146 -2.35 -4.65 0.97
CA ALA A 146 -3.07 -3.46 0.56
C ALA A 146 -4.26 -3.15 1.46
N LYS A 147 -5.01 -4.18 1.85
CA LYS A 147 -6.17 -4.05 2.75
C LYS A 147 -5.72 -3.51 4.11
N GLN A 148 -4.71 -4.14 4.72
CA GLN A 148 -4.19 -3.73 6.02
C GLN A 148 -3.67 -2.27 5.98
N MET A 149 -2.98 -1.90 4.91
CA MET A 149 -2.51 -0.53 4.71
C MET A 149 -3.68 0.46 4.68
N ILE A 150 -4.73 0.19 3.89
CA ILE A 150 -5.89 1.07 3.74
C ILE A 150 -6.73 1.15 5.02
N GLU A 151 -6.87 0.06 5.76
CA GLU A 151 -7.57 0.04 7.04
C GLU A 151 -6.90 0.94 8.09
N SER A 152 -5.58 1.06 8.05
CA SER A 152 -4.84 1.96 8.94
C SER A 152 -4.96 3.45 8.57
N VAL A 153 -5.37 3.81 7.34
CA VAL A 153 -5.51 5.20 6.91
C VAL A 153 -6.65 5.89 7.68
N VAL A 154 -6.34 6.99 8.37
CA VAL A 154 -7.32 7.84 9.07
C VAL A 154 -7.74 8.99 8.17
N ASP A 155 -6.78 9.72 7.66
CA ASP A 155 -6.96 10.89 6.82
C ASP A 155 -6.12 10.76 5.56
N VAL A 156 -6.66 11.22 4.43
CA VAL A 156 -5.95 11.27 3.15
C VAL A 156 -6.48 12.40 2.29
N ARG A 157 -5.58 13.11 1.62
CA ARG A 157 -5.89 14.15 0.66
C ARG A 157 -4.97 14.05 -0.55
N LYS A 158 -5.41 14.52 -1.69
CA LYS A 158 -4.55 14.76 -2.86
C LYS A 158 -3.66 15.96 -2.60
N THR A 159 -2.40 15.85 -2.98
CA THR A 159 -1.40 16.93 -2.93
C THR A 159 -0.92 17.34 -4.31
N GLY A 160 -1.33 16.58 -5.34
CA GLY A 160 -1.04 16.80 -6.75
C GLY A 160 -1.63 15.67 -7.58
N GLU A 161 -1.36 15.66 -8.87
CA GLU A 161 -1.74 14.57 -9.77
C GLU A 161 -1.00 13.29 -9.35
N GLY A 162 -1.76 12.22 -9.10
CA GLY A 162 -1.23 10.94 -8.61
C GLY A 162 -0.50 11.01 -7.26
N ALA A 163 -0.58 12.12 -6.52
CA ALA A 163 0.12 12.33 -5.26
C ALA A 163 -0.84 12.49 -4.09
N PHE A 164 -0.56 11.80 -2.99
CA PHE A 164 -1.38 11.76 -1.78
C PHE A 164 -0.54 12.01 -0.53
N ALA A 165 -1.17 12.56 0.50
CA ALA A 165 -0.63 12.62 1.85
C ALA A 165 -1.75 12.40 2.86
N GLY A 166 -1.40 11.88 4.03
CA GLY A 166 -2.36 11.61 5.08
C GLY A 166 -1.71 11.09 6.35
N THR A 167 -2.52 10.44 7.19
CA THR A 167 -2.09 9.83 8.44
C THR A 167 -2.58 8.39 8.57
N LEU A 168 -1.78 7.56 9.22
CA LEU A 168 -2.06 6.18 9.58
C LEU A 168 -2.31 6.06 11.08
N ASP A 169 -3.23 5.18 11.46
CA ASP A 169 -3.44 4.75 12.84
C ASP A 169 -3.10 3.25 12.95
N TYR A 170 -1.91 2.96 13.47
CA TYR A 170 -1.46 1.58 13.65
C TYR A 170 -2.25 0.81 14.72
N THR A 171 -2.96 1.51 15.63
CA THR A 171 -3.78 0.84 16.65
C THR A 171 -5.02 0.16 16.05
N ARG A 172 -5.41 0.50 14.80
CA ARG A 172 -6.53 -0.13 14.10
C ARG A 172 -6.22 -1.53 13.58
N THR A 173 -4.98 -1.76 13.19
CA THR A 173 -4.56 -3.02 12.55
C THR A 173 -3.67 -3.88 13.44
N LYS A 174 -3.10 -3.29 14.50
CA LYS A 174 -2.18 -3.93 15.44
C LYS A 174 -2.53 -3.58 16.89
N ALA A 175 -3.83 -3.66 17.23
CA ALA A 175 -4.34 -3.29 18.55
C ALA A 175 -3.70 -4.11 19.70
N ASP A 176 -3.38 -5.38 19.46
CA ASP A 176 -2.81 -6.30 20.45
C ASP A 176 -1.27 -6.25 20.52
N ASP A 177 -0.61 -5.49 19.63
CA ASP A 177 0.83 -5.32 19.65
C ASP A 177 1.26 -4.39 20.79
N LYS A 178 1.94 -4.96 21.78
CA LYS A 178 2.42 -4.24 22.97
C LYS A 178 3.38 -3.10 22.64
N ALA A 179 4.17 -3.23 21.57
CA ALA A 179 5.07 -2.17 21.13
C ALA A 179 4.27 -0.99 20.56
N ILE A 180 3.22 -1.26 19.78
CA ILE A 180 2.30 -0.24 19.28
C ILE A 180 1.53 0.42 20.42
N GLN A 181 1.03 -0.36 21.38
CA GLN A 181 0.35 0.17 22.57
C GLN A 181 1.26 1.11 23.38
N ALA A 182 2.54 0.75 23.54
CA ALA A 182 3.51 1.55 24.27
C ALA A 182 3.80 2.93 23.60
N LEU A 183 3.54 3.07 22.30
CA LEU A 183 3.69 4.34 21.58
C LEU A 183 2.52 5.31 21.84
N GLY A 184 1.38 4.82 22.34
CA GLY A 184 0.21 5.62 22.66
C GLY A 184 -0.30 6.45 21.47
N ASP A 185 -0.54 7.75 21.69
CA ASP A 185 -1.09 8.64 20.66
C ASP A 185 -0.16 8.83 19.45
N LYS A 186 1.15 8.60 19.59
CA LYS A 186 2.08 8.66 18.44
C LYS A 186 1.75 7.63 17.37
N ALA A 187 1.20 6.47 17.75
CA ALA A 187 0.81 5.42 16.82
C ALA A 187 -0.48 5.72 16.05
N LYS A 188 -1.28 6.71 16.50
CA LYS A 188 -2.60 7.04 15.93
C LYS A 188 -2.55 8.04 14.77
N ALA A 189 -1.44 8.75 14.58
CA ALA A 189 -1.33 9.82 13.58
C ALA A 189 0.06 9.83 12.93
N VAL A 190 0.45 8.70 12.34
CA VAL A 190 1.74 8.56 11.65
C VAL A 190 1.61 9.11 10.23
N PRO A 191 2.37 10.14 9.84
CA PRO A 191 2.24 10.74 8.53
C PRO A 191 2.69 9.77 7.42
N PHE A 192 2.01 9.83 6.28
CA PHE A 192 2.43 9.14 5.07
C PHE A 192 2.26 10.00 3.82
N THR A 193 2.99 9.64 2.77
CA THR A 193 2.77 10.08 1.40
C THR A 193 2.67 8.88 0.48
N ALA A 194 1.93 9.03 -0.63
CA ALA A 194 1.81 7.98 -1.64
C ALA A 194 1.85 8.58 -3.04
N LYS A 195 2.33 7.77 -4.01
CA LYS A 195 2.28 8.10 -5.43
C LYS A 195 1.61 6.99 -6.22
N VAL A 196 0.78 7.40 -7.15
CA VAL A 196 0.04 6.56 -8.08
C VAL A 196 0.43 6.96 -9.49
N ASP A 197 0.69 5.99 -10.37
CA ASP A 197 1.03 6.24 -11.76
C ASP A 197 -0.21 6.47 -12.66
N ASP A 198 0.04 6.78 -13.94
CA ASP A 198 -1.00 7.05 -14.93
C ASP A 198 -1.95 5.86 -15.18
N GLN A 199 -1.56 4.66 -14.77
CA GLN A 199 -2.39 3.45 -14.82
C GLN A 199 -3.20 3.23 -13.53
N GLY A 200 -3.09 4.17 -12.58
CA GLY A 200 -3.75 4.08 -11.28
C GLY A 200 -3.15 3.02 -10.36
N ARG A 201 -1.83 2.71 -10.49
CA ARG A 201 -1.14 1.73 -9.64
C ARG A 201 -0.33 2.46 -8.58
N LEU A 202 -0.33 1.94 -7.37
CA LEU A 202 0.53 2.45 -6.30
C LEU A 202 2.00 2.16 -6.66
N VAL A 203 2.82 3.21 -6.81
CA VAL A 203 4.24 3.08 -7.16
C VAL A 203 5.18 3.49 -6.02
N GLU A 204 4.69 4.27 -5.06
CA GLU A 204 5.47 4.67 -3.88
C GLU A 204 4.54 4.84 -2.68
N PHE A 205 4.98 4.35 -1.53
CA PHE A 205 4.33 4.58 -0.24
C PHE A 205 5.41 4.88 0.80
N ALA A 206 5.40 6.08 1.36
CA ALA A 206 6.41 6.52 2.31
C ALA A 206 5.75 6.89 3.65
N ILE A 207 6.26 6.34 4.75
CA ILE A 207 5.76 6.52 6.11
C ILE A 207 6.82 7.25 6.91
N ASP A 208 6.47 8.36 7.54
CA ASP A 208 7.35 9.05 8.46
C ASP A 208 7.35 8.36 9.83
N THR A 209 8.18 7.35 9.98
CA THR A 209 8.32 6.61 11.23
C THR A 209 9.18 7.35 12.27
N SER A 210 9.75 8.50 11.91
CA SER A 210 10.52 9.34 12.86
C SER A 210 9.66 9.89 14.02
N VAL A 211 8.35 10.02 13.78
CA VAL A 211 7.38 10.42 14.84
C VAL A 211 7.24 9.36 15.92
N LEU A 212 7.47 8.10 15.60
CA LEU A 212 7.49 6.99 16.55
C LEU A 212 8.81 6.97 17.32
N HIS A 213 9.92 7.02 16.57
CA HIS A 213 11.27 7.12 17.13
C HIS A 213 12.21 7.79 16.12
N PRO A 214 12.96 8.84 16.51
CA PRO A 214 13.79 9.65 15.58
C PRO A 214 14.79 8.84 14.75
N SER A 215 15.32 7.73 15.27
CA SER A 215 16.28 6.89 14.55
C SER A 215 15.69 6.06 13.41
N LEU A 216 14.36 5.96 13.31
CA LEU A 216 13.72 5.17 12.27
C LEU A 216 13.64 5.91 10.93
N GLY A 217 13.57 7.24 10.95
CA GLY A 217 13.47 8.07 9.77
C GLY A 217 12.20 7.79 8.97
N THR A 218 12.26 8.00 7.67
CA THR A 218 11.17 7.65 6.75
C THR A 218 11.37 6.25 6.19
N MET A 219 10.34 5.43 6.22
CA MET A 219 10.29 4.13 5.56
C MET A 219 9.57 4.28 4.23
N THR A 220 10.28 4.02 3.14
CA THR A 220 9.74 4.13 1.78
C THR A 220 9.69 2.77 1.12
N THR A 221 8.52 2.41 0.61
CA THR A 221 8.32 1.25 -0.27
C THR A 221 8.04 1.75 -1.69
N THR A 222 8.76 1.22 -2.66
CA THR A 222 8.51 1.48 -4.09
C THR A 222 8.13 0.20 -4.80
N TYR A 223 7.20 0.31 -5.74
CA TYR A 223 6.66 -0.80 -6.53
C TYR A 223 6.94 -0.57 -8.01
N SER A 224 7.41 -1.59 -8.71
CA SER A 224 7.77 -1.52 -10.13
C SER A 224 7.61 -2.88 -10.81
N ASP A 225 7.90 -2.93 -12.11
CA ASP A 225 7.92 -4.17 -12.91
C ASP A 225 6.62 -4.97 -12.79
N PHE A 226 5.49 -4.26 -12.75
CA PHE A 226 4.15 -4.85 -12.64
C PHE A 226 3.87 -5.82 -13.78
N GLY A 227 3.34 -7.01 -13.45
CA GLY A 227 3.03 -8.06 -14.42
C GLY A 227 4.24 -8.82 -14.95
N ALA A 228 5.46 -8.49 -14.50
CA ALA A 228 6.65 -9.22 -14.90
C ALA A 228 6.63 -10.66 -14.36
N PRO A 229 7.09 -11.66 -15.13
CA PRO A 229 7.12 -13.04 -14.67
C PRO A 229 7.97 -13.20 -13.39
N VAL A 230 7.42 -13.84 -12.37
CA VAL A 230 8.13 -14.18 -11.13
C VAL A 230 8.51 -15.66 -11.16
N SER A 231 9.80 -15.94 -10.98
CA SER A 231 10.31 -17.29 -10.89
C SER A 231 11.14 -17.44 -9.62
N VAL A 232 10.67 -18.28 -8.72
CA VAL A 232 11.35 -18.61 -7.47
C VAL A 232 11.71 -20.08 -7.47
N ARG A 233 12.95 -20.40 -7.17
CA ARG A 233 13.41 -21.78 -7.10
C ARG A 233 13.38 -22.28 -5.66
N LYS A 234 12.72 -23.43 -5.46
CA LYS A 234 12.74 -24.16 -4.18
C LYS A 234 14.18 -24.49 -3.79
N PRO A 235 14.60 -24.23 -2.55
CA PRO A 235 15.92 -24.67 -2.06
C PRO A 235 16.08 -26.19 -2.10
N ALA A 236 17.31 -26.66 -2.30
CA ALA A 236 17.58 -28.09 -2.29
C ALA A 236 17.27 -28.71 -0.91
N ALA A 237 16.76 -29.96 -0.89
CA ALA A 237 16.44 -30.65 0.36
C ALA A 237 17.67 -30.76 1.31
N SER A 238 18.87 -30.92 0.75
CA SER A 238 20.13 -30.97 1.53
C SER A 238 20.47 -29.63 2.22
N GLU A 239 19.95 -28.51 1.69
CA GLU A 239 20.14 -27.16 2.22
C GLU A 239 18.96 -26.67 3.07
N THR A 240 17.95 -27.52 3.28
CA THR A 240 16.72 -27.20 3.98
C THR A 240 16.57 -28.05 5.24
N GLN A 241 15.93 -27.51 6.25
CA GLN A 241 15.46 -28.20 7.45
C GLN A 241 14.15 -27.59 7.90
N GLU A 242 13.34 -28.34 8.66
CA GLU A 242 12.12 -27.81 9.25
C GLU A 242 12.42 -26.69 10.25
N ALA A 243 11.61 -25.65 10.26
CA ALA A 243 11.71 -24.60 11.25
C ALA A 243 11.30 -25.13 12.64
N PRO A 244 12.03 -24.80 13.71
CA PRO A 244 11.60 -25.14 15.08
C PRO A 244 10.23 -24.54 15.39
N GLU A 245 9.37 -25.29 16.09
CA GLU A 245 8.02 -24.82 16.46
C GLU A 245 8.05 -23.52 17.27
N GLU A 246 9.03 -23.36 18.16
CA GLU A 246 9.20 -22.15 18.95
C GLU A 246 9.45 -20.92 18.06
N LEU A 247 10.21 -21.10 16.96
CA LEU A 247 10.46 -20.04 16.01
C LEU A 247 9.17 -19.69 15.25
N ILE A 248 8.41 -20.68 14.80
CA ILE A 248 7.12 -20.48 14.12
C ILE A 248 6.16 -19.71 15.04
N LYS A 249 6.05 -20.12 16.30
CA LYS A 249 5.21 -19.44 17.31
C LYS A 249 5.66 -18.00 17.57
N ALA A 250 6.96 -17.76 17.67
CA ALA A 250 7.51 -16.41 17.89
C ALA A 250 7.29 -15.46 16.68
N MET A 251 7.14 -16.02 15.48
CA MET A 251 6.91 -15.25 14.25
C MET A 251 5.43 -15.07 13.93
N GLY A 252 4.55 -15.93 14.46
CA GLY A 252 3.11 -15.90 14.27
C GLY A 252 2.33 -15.19 15.39
N SER A 253 3.03 -14.67 16.41
CA SER A 253 2.45 -13.97 17.56
C SER A 253 2.51 -12.46 17.45
#